data_ad5fb9b6aed455393000a1c0d1f8cb1e
#
_entry.id   ad5fb9b6aed455393000a1c0d1f8cb1e
#
_cell.length_a   1.000
_cell.length_b   1.000
_cell.length_c   1.000
_cell.angle_alpha   90.00
_cell.angle_beta   90.00
_cell.angle_gamma   90.00
#
_symmetry.space_group_name_H-M   'P 1'
#
loop_
_entity.id
_entity.type
_entity.pdbx_description
1 polymer ?
#
loop_
_entity_poly.entity_id
_entity_poly.type
_entity_poly.pdbx_seq_one_letter_code
_entity_poly.pdbx_strand_id
1 'polypeptide(L)'
;TSPRDKLAARLAASWSRLVCVHGEANAWPRHHPEREEPETVHWVAHRPATAETFEAVMAPRQALAQATPDHVEMSPERLRAGGTVQQWRDAWTGFTRPDDILVMWGAYYRDLAAGDGLPLSVPSINLRDEVSRLLRRRFGTVEASMDSLGAKPTLLALAGRGGRRLSALVGALESLRAPAPPEATTGRAW
;
A
#
# COMPACT_ATOMS: atom_id res chain seq x y z
N THR A 1 20.36 -18.07 11.07
CA THR A 1 19.48 -16.89 10.88
C THR A 1 18.36 -17.30 9.94
N SER A 2 17.11 -17.27 10.40
CA SER A 2 15.95 -17.66 9.62
C SER A 2 15.69 -16.68 8.46
N PRO A 3 14.91 -17.06 7.43
CA PRO A 3 14.49 -16.12 6.40
C PRO A 3 13.76 -14.89 6.97
N ARG A 4 12.99 -15.06 8.05
CA ARG A 4 12.30 -13.96 8.75
C ARG A 4 13.30 -13.01 9.41
N ASP A 5 14.33 -13.52 10.07
CA ASP A 5 15.35 -12.67 10.70
C ASP A 5 16.13 -11.87 9.67
N LYS A 6 16.43 -12.46 8.52
CA LYS A 6 17.10 -11.76 7.42
C LYS A 6 16.25 -10.62 6.87
N LEU A 7 14.95 -10.85 6.71
CA LEU A 7 14.00 -9.82 6.28
C LEU A 7 13.89 -8.73 7.36
N ALA A 8 13.72 -9.09 8.62
CA ALA A 8 13.64 -8.16 9.74
C ALA A 8 14.89 -7.26 9.83
N ALA A 9 16.09 -7.83 9.71
CA ALA A 9 17.34 -7.08 9.71
C ALA A 9 17.43 -6.09 8.54
N ARG A 10 17.02 -6.53 7.32
CA ARG A 10 16.98 -5.67 6.13
C ARG A 10 16.00 -4.51 6.29
N LEU A 11 14.80 -4.78 6.83
CA LEU A 11 13.81 -3.74 7.09
C LEU A 11 14.29 -2.77 8.17
N ALA A 12 14.89 -3.27 9.25
CA ALA A 12 15.44 -2.43 10.31
C ALA A 12 16.54 -1.50 9.80
N ALA A 13 17.47 -2.00 8.99
CA ALA A 13 18.56 -1.22 8.41
C ALA A 13 18.08 -0.11 7.46
N SER A 14 16.89 -0.27 6.87
CA SER A 14 16.30 0.69 5.91
C SER A 14 15.18 1.51 6.52
N TRP A 15 14.84 1.35 7.79
CA TRP A 15 13.59 1.82 8.41
C TRP A 15 13.31 3.31 8.19
N SER A 16 14.33 4.15 8.35
CA SER A 16 14.18 5.61 8.18
C SER A 16 13.85 6.04 6.75
N ARG A 17 14.06 5.17 5.76
CA ARG A 17 13.84 5.42 4.34
C ARG A 17 12.57 4.76 3.80
N LEU A 18 11.90 3.90 4.60
CA LEU A 18 10.72 3.17 4.14
C LEU A 18 9.51 4.10 4.06
N VAL A 19 8.78 4.00 2.96
CA VAL A 19 7.51 4.70 2.71
C VAL A 19 6.50 3.68 2.21
N CYS A 20 5.51 3.35 3.03
CA CYS A 20 4.38 2.52 2.61
C CYS A 20 3.46 3.31 1.70
N VAL A 21 3.00 2.70 0.60
CA VAL A 21 2.20 3.35 -0.42
C VAL A 21 1.04 2.46 -0.86
N HIS A 22 -0.12 3.08 -1.07
CA HIS A 22 -1.27 2.43 -1.68
C HIS A 22 -2.01 3.41 -2.60
N GLY A 23 -2.51 2.91 -3.72
CA GLY A 23 -3.29 3.67 -4.69
C GLY A 23 -4.63 3.00 -5.00
N GLU A 24 -5.64 3.82 -5.28
CA GLU A 24 -6.95 3.37 -5.74
C GLU A 24 -7.28 4.01 -7.09
N ALA A 25 -7.95 3.25 -7.94
CA ALA A 25 -8.24 3.65 -9.30
C ALA A 25 -9.73 3.83 -9.57
N ASN A 26 -10.06 4.78 -10.44
CA ASN A 26 -11.28 4.72 -11.24
C ASN A 26 -11.05 3.66 -12.32
N ALA A 27 -11.70 2.51 -12.17
CA ALA A 27 -11.47 1.36 -13.02
C ALA A 27 -12.81 0.71 -13.43
N TRP A 28 -12.91 0.40 -14.71
CA TRP A 28 -14.05 -0.28 -15.29
C TRP A 28 -13.87 -1.80 -15.24
N PRO A 29 -14.95 -2.59 -15.12
CA PRO A 29 -14.88 -4.03 -15.26
C PRO A 29 -14.21 -4.44 -16.58
N ARG A 30 -13.45 -5.54 -16.58
CA ARG A 30 -12.65 -5.98 -17.75
C ARG A 30 -13.45 -6.12 -19.05
N HIS A 31 -14.73 -6.44 -18.95
CA HIS A 31 -15.62 -6.68 -20.10
C HIS A 31 -16.62 -5.55 -20.35
N HIS A 32 -16.44 -4.41 -19.66
CA HIS A 32 -17.33 -3.27 -19.88
C HIS A 32 -17.07 -2.65 -21.28
N PRO A 33 -18.12 -2.38 -22.10
CA PRO A 33 -17.95 -1.87 -23.46
C PRO A 33 -17.30 -0.47 -23.50
N GLU A 34 -17.50 0.34 -22.45
CA GLU A 34 -16.93 1.68 -22.31
C GLU A 34 -15.66 1.69 -21.47
N ARG A 35 -15.01 0.54 -21.35
CA ARG A 35 -13.80 0.41 -20.55
C ARG A 35 -12.70 1.33 -21.10
N GLU A 36 -12.17 2.15 -20.19
CA GLU A 36 -10.98 2.93 -20.40
C GLU A 36 -9.83 2.45 -19.51
N GLU A 37 -8.62 2.96 -19.76
CA GLU A 37 -7.48 2.65 -18.91
C GLU A 37 -7.72 3.17 -17.48
N PRO A 38 -7.33 2.39 -16.45
CA PRO A 38 -7.47 2.84 -15.06
C PRO A 38 -6.72 4.14 -14.82
N GLU A 39 -7.34 5.04 -14.06
CA GLU A 39 -6.71 6.29 -13.62
C GLU A 39 -6.70 6.36 -12.09
N THR A 40 -5.66 6.93 -11.50
CA THR A 40 -5.54 7.10 -10.05
C THR A 40 -6.54 8.14 -9.55
N VAL A 41 -7.34 7.80 -8.55
CA VAL A 41 -8.28 8.72 -7.90
C VAL A 41 -8.00 8.93 -6.41
N HIS A 42 -7.24 8.02 -5.79
CA HIS A 42 -6.81 8.16 -4.40
C HIS A 42 -5.40 7.60 -4.23
N TRP A 43 -4.53 8.37 -3.61
CA TRP A 43 -3.14 7.98 -3.34
C TRP A 43 -2.79 8.31 -1.91
N VAL A 44 -2.32 7.31 -1.18
CA VAL A 44 -1.96 7.45 0.23
C VAL A 44 -0.57 6.87 0.49
N ALA A 45 0.15 7.50 1.39
CA ALA A 45 1.44 7.02 1.86
C ALA A 45 1.67 7.30 3.34
N HIS A 46 2.54 6.52 3.93
CA HIS A 46 2.95 6.67 5.32
C HIS A 46 4.42 6.33 5.48
N ARG A 47 5.14 7.18 6.20
CA ARG A 47 6.54 7.00 6.58
C ARG A 47 6.60 6.51 8.03
N PRO A 48 6.81 5.19 8.30
CA PRO A 48 6.68 4.64 9.65
C PRO A 48 7.68 5.23 10.65
N ALA A 49 8.88 5.62 10.19
CA ALA A 49 9.93 6.15 11.07
C ALA A 49 9.58 7.50 11.68
N THR A 50 8.79 8.33 11.02
CA THR A 50 8.47 9.72 11.43
C THR A 50 6.97 9.94 11.62
N ALA A 51 6.14 8.96 11.31
CA ALA A 51 4.68 9.03 11.28
C ALA A 51 4.12 10.07 10.28
N GLU A 52 4.92 10.55 9.33
CA GLU A 52 4.44 11.42 8.25
C GLU A 52 3.47 10.66 7.34
N THR A 53 2.36 11.29 7.02
CA THR A 53 1.36 10.74 6.10
C THR A 53 1.19 11.66 4.89
N PHE A 54 0.80 11.06 3.77
CA PHE A 54 0.43 11.73 2.54
C PHE A 54 -0.92 11.21 2.07
N GLU A 55 -1.78 12.12 1.63
CA GLU A 55 -3.04 11.78 0.98
C GLU A 55 -3.30 12.73 -0.18
N ALA A 56 -3.69 12.17 -1.31
CA ALA A 56 -4.21 12.93 -2.44
C ALA A 56 -5.46 12.23 -2.99
N VAL A 57 -6.54 12.98 -3.15
CA VAL A 57 -7.74 12.57 -3.88
C VAL A 57 -7.74 13.35 -5.18
N MET A 58 -7.80 12.65 -6.33
CA MET A 58 -7.82 13.24 -7.66
C MET A 58 -9.20 13.13 -8.28
N ALA A 59 -9.67 14.25 -8.84
CA ALA A 59 -10.91 14.22 -9.61
C ALA A 59 -10.76 13.29 -10.83
N PRO A 60 -11.72 12.39 -11.10
CA PRO A 60 -11.70 11.56 -12.29
C PRO A 60 -11.64 12.43 -13.55
N ARG A 61 -10.76 12.08 -14.48
CA ARG A 61 -10.63 12.74 -15.80
C ARG A 61 -11.53 12.08 -16.84
N GLN A 62 -11.94 10.86 -16.55
CA GLN A 62 -12.87 10.04 -17.35
C GLN A 62 -14.22 9.96 -16.61
N ALA A 63 -15.22 9.38 -17.25
CA ALA A 63 -16.46 9.09 -16.57
C ALA A 63 -16.21 8.19 -15.34
N LEU A 64 -16.79 8.56 -14.21
CA LEU A 64 -16.68 7.78 -12.98
C LEU A 64 -17.41 6.44 -13.17
N ALA A 65 -16.69 5.34 -13.10
CA ALA A 65 -17.29 4.02 -13.17
C ALA A 65 -18.24 3.80 -11.99
N GLN A 66 -19.40 3.20 -12.27
CA GLN A 66 -20.47 3.05 -11.29
C GLN A 66 -20.03 2.38 -9.99
N ALA A 67 -19.13 1.38 -10.07
CA ALA A 67 -18.65 0.64 -8.92
C ALA A 67 -17.49 1.35 -8.17
N THR A 68 -16.88 2.38 -8.74
CA THR A 68 -15.69 3.01 -8.16
C THR A 68 -15.95 3.62 -6.77
N PRO A 69 -17.05 4.39 -6.52
CA PRO A 69 -17.29 4.97 -5.20
C PRO A 69 -17.37 3.92 -4.10
N ASP A 70 -18.11 2.84 -4.32
CA ASP A 70 -18.24 1.75 -3.34
C ASP A 70 -16.92 1.00 -3.17
N HIS A 71 -16.19 0.80 -4.27
CA HIS A 71 -14.91 0.09 -4.25
C HIS A 71 -13.80 0.88 -3.55
N VAL A 72 -13.76 2.18 -3.73
CA VAL A 72 -12.79 3.09 -3.09
C VAL A 72 -13.25 3.53 -1.69
N GLU A 73 -14.51 3.27 -1.35
CA GLU A 73 -15.15 3.70 -0.11
C GLU A 73 -15.13 5.24 0.04
N MET A 74 -15.44 5.96 -1.04
CA MET A 74 -15.58 7.42 -1.08
C MET A 74 -16.81 7.82 -1.88
N SER A 75 -17.50 8.86 -1.44
CA SER A 75 -18.66 9.35 -2.19
C SER A 75 -18.25 9.91 -3.55
N PRO A 76 -19.16 9.85 -4.56
CA PRO A 76 -18.92 10.46 -5.88
C PRO A 76 -18.58 11.94 -5.79
N GLU A 77 -19.22 12.67 -4.86
CA GLU A 77 -19.01 14.11 -4.65
C GLU A 77 -17.57 14.37 -4.18
N ARG A 78 -17.07 13.57 -3.21
CA ARG A 78 -15.71 13.69 -2.72
C ARG A 78 -14.69 13.40 -3.81
N LEU A 79 -14.93 12.36 -4.61
CA LEU A 79 -14.04 12.03 -5.74
C LEU A 79 -14.02 13.16 -6.77
N ARG A 80 -15.19 13.68 -7.17
CA ARG A 80 -15.28 14.79 -8.15
C ARG A 80 -14.69 16.11 -7.63
N ALA A 81 -14.70 16.34 -6.32
CA ALA A 81 -14.10 17.49 -5.68
C ALA A 81 -12.59 17.36 -5.47
N GLY A 82 -11.98 16.26 -5.89
CA GLY A 82 -10.54 16.02 -5.81
C GLY A 82 -9.71 17.03 -6.59
N GLY A 83 -8.43 17.06 -6.31
CA GLY A 83 -7.46 17.90 -7.02
C GLY A 83 -7.14 17.36 -8.42
N THR A 84 -6.23 18.02 -9.10
CA THR A 84 -5.71 17.59 -10.40
C THR A 84 -4.58 16.59 -10.24
N VAL A 85 -4.33 15.81 -11.28
CA VAL A 85 -3.16 14.91 -11.35
C VAL A 85 -1.84 15.70 -11.23
N GLN A 86 -1.78 16.92 -11.74
CA GLN A 86 -0.58 17.76 -11.61
C GLN A 86 -0.34 18.18 -10.15
N GLN A 87 -1.40 18.58 -9.44
CA GLN A 87 -1.30 18.87 -8.00
C GLN A 87 -0.82 17.66 -7.20
N TRP A 88 -1.32 16.47 -7.52
CA TRP A 88 -0.83 15.25 -6.90
C TRP A 88 0.66 15.02 -7.18
N ARG A 89 1.11 15.14 -8.43
CA ARG A 89 2.52 14.96 -8.80
C ARG A 89 3.43 15.93 -8.07
N ASP A 90 3.04 17.20 -8.00
CA ASP A 90 3.83 18.24 -7.33
C ASP A 90 3.92 17.97 -5.83
N ALA A 91 2.78 17.66 -5.19
CA ALA A 91 2.73 17.32 -3.77
C ALA A 91 3.53 16.03 -3.44
N TRP A 92 3.42 15.01 -4.29
CA TRP A 92 4.19 13.77 -4.15
C TRP A 92 5.69 14.01 -4.25
N THR A 93 6.13 14.82 -5.20
CA THR A 93 7.54 15.22 -5.35
C THR A 93 8.04 15.94 -4.10
N GLY A 94 7.21 16.79 -3.48
CA GLY A 94 7.56 17.45 -2.22
C GLY A 94 7.59 16.53 -0.99
N PHE A 95 6.82 15.44 -1.01
CA PHE A 95 6.78 14.45 0.08
C PHE A 95 7.92 13.45 0.01
N THR A 96 8.31 13.01 -1.20
CA THR A 96 9.33 11.98 -1.39
C THR A 96 10.75 12.52 -1.23
N ARG A 97 11.66 11.66 -0.81
CA ARG A 97 13.08 11.94 -0.65
C ARG A 97 13.88 11.07 -1.63
N PRO A 98 15.07 11.52 -2.08
CA PRO A 98 15.87 10.78 -3.08
C PRO A 98 16.29 9.37 -2.64
N ASP A 99 16.41 9.14 -1.33
CA ASP A 99 16.83 7.87 -0.74
C ASP A 99 15.68 7.00 -0.24
N ASP A 100 14.43 7.40 -0.50
CA ASP A 100 13.25 6.62 -0.12
C ASP A 100 13.23 5.23 -0.78
N ILE A 101 12.62 4.29 -0.07
CA ILE A 101 12.31 2.95 -0.55
C ILE A 101 10.80 2.75 -0.39
N LEU A 102 10.09 2.59 -1.49
CA LEU A 102 8.65 2.40 -1.43
C LEU A 102 8.32 0.95 -1.05
N VAL A 103 7.39 0.78 -0.12
CA VAL A 103 6.84 -0.51 0.26
C VAL A 103 5.42 -0.61 -0.26
N MET A 104 5.15 -1.61 -1.10
CA MET A 104 3.85 -1.80 -1.76
C MET A 104 3.39 -3.24 -1.61
N TRP A 105 2.07 -3.44 -1.65
CA TRP A 105 1.46 -4.76 -1.72
C TRP A 105 1.17 -5.14 -3.18
N GLY A 106 2.19 -5.59 -3.90
CA GLY A 106 2.14 -5.87 -5.33
C GLY A 106 2.70 -4.72 -6.18
N ALA A 107 2.82 -4.94 -7.48
CA ALA A 107 3.41 -4.00 -8.43
C ALA A 107 2.37 -3.06 -9.08
N TYR A 108 1.08 -3.34 -8.93
CA TYR A 108 -0.01 -2.63 -9.62
C TYR A 108 0.04 -1.11 -9.46
N TYR A 109 0.38 -0.63 -8.28
CA TYR A 109 0.40 0.81 -7.97
C TYR A 109 1.51 1.56 -8.72
N ARG A 110 2.62 0.90 -9.00
CA ARG A 110 3.70 1.45 -9.81
C ARG A 110 3.23 1.70 -11.25
N ASP A 111 2.55 0.72 -11.83
CA ASP A 111 2.02 0.82 -13.19
C ASP A 111 0.89 1.86 -13.28
N LEU A 112 0.02 1.91 -12.26
CA LEU A 112 -1.05 2.89 -12.16
C LEU A 112 -0.50 4.32 -12.11
N ALA A 113 0.48 4.59 -11.25
CA ALA A 113 1.10 5.91 -11.13
C ALA A 113 1.86 6.30 -12.43
N ALA A 114 2.57 5.35 -13.04
CA ALA A 114 3.26 5.57 -14.30
C ALA A 114 2.30 5.91 -15.44
N GLY A 115 1.13 5.24 -15.51
CA GLY A 115 0.06 5.53 -16.46
C GLY A 115 -0.48 6.95 -16.34
N ASP A 116 -0.47 7.52 -15.14
CA ASP A 116 -0.84 8.90 -14.85
C ASP A 116 0.34 9.90 -14.94
N GLY A 117 1.46 9.49 -15.50
CA GLY A 117 2.63 10.34 -15.70
C GLY A 117 3.44 10.61 -14.42
N LEU A 118 3.31 9.75 -13.41
CA LEU A 118 4.13 9.77 -12.20
C LEU A 118 4.97 8.48 -12.11
N PRO A 119 6.08 8.39 -12.84
CA PRO A 119 6.97 7.24 -12.71
C PRO A 119 7.60 7.23 -11.31
N LEU A 120 7.47 6.10 -10.61
CA LEU A 120 8.09 5.91 -9.30
C LEU A 120 9.54 5.43 -9.50
N SER A 121 10.47 6.37 -9.55
CA SER A 121 11.88 6.14 -9.89
C SER A 121 12.73 5.61 -8.74
N VAL A 122 12.25 5.67 -7.49
CA VAL A 122 12.96 5.15 -6.33
C VAL A 122 12.81 3.63 -6.19
N PRO A 123 13.74 2.94 -5.50
CA PRO A 123 13.62 1.51 -5.22
C PRO A 123 12.31 1.13 -4.54
N SER A 124 11.84 -0.09 -4.74
CA SER A 124 10.66 -0.59 -4.05
C SER A 124 10.80 -2.01 -3.53
N ILE A 125 10.05 -2.29 -2.48
CA ILE A 125 9.85 -3.61 -1.89
C ILE A 125 8.40 -4.03 -2.18
N ASN A 126 8.21 -5.13 -2.92
CA ASN A 126 6.92 -5.78 -3.04
C ASN A 126 6.71 -6.66 -1.81
N LEU A 127 6.06 -6.12 -0.78
CA LEU A 127 5.87 -6.83 0.49
C LEU A 127 5.03 -8.11 0.33
N ARG A 128 4.11 -8.16 -0.63
CA ARG A 128 3.32 -9.36 -0.92
C ARG A 128 4.22 -10.54 -1.31
N ASP A 129 5.23 -10.32 -2.12
CA ASP A 129 6.14 -11.36 -2.56
C ASP A 129 7.06 -11.82 -1.43
N GLU A 130 7.52 -10.89 -0.57
CA GLU A 130 8.31 -11.22 0.61
C GLU A 130 7.51 -12.08 1.61
N VAL A 131 6.28 -11.66 1.91
CA VAL A 131 5.37 -12.40 2.82
C VAL A 131 4.99 -13.75 2.23
N SER A 132 4.66 -13.79 0.93
CA SER A 132 4.30 -15.05 0.25
C SER A 132 5.44 -16.06 0.27
N ARG A 133 6.67 -15.58 0.09
CA ARG A 133 7.89 -16.41 0.15
C ARG A 133 8.17 -16.87 1.58
N LEU A 134 8.03 -15.99 2.55
CA LEU A 134 8.25 -16.29 3.97
C LEU A 134 7.27 -17.33 4.49
N LEU A 135 5.99 -17.19 4.16
CA LEU A 135 4.92 -18.07 4.64
C LEU A 135 4.61 -19.24 3.68
N ARG A 136 5.36 -19.34 2.58
CA ARG A 136 5.16 -20.37 1.53
C ARG A 136 3.70 -20.47 1.04
N ARG A 137 3.02 -19.34 1.00
CA ARG A 137 1.61 -19.22 0.62
C ARG A 137 1.37 -17.91 -0.14
N ARG A 138 0.52 -17.94 -1.17
CA ARG A 138 0.11 -16.74 -1.90
C ARG A 138 -1.00 -16.01 -1.16
N PHE A 139 -0.92 -14.68 -1.14
CA PHE A 139 -1.93 -13.80 -0.58
C PHE A 139 -2.44 -12.84 -1.66
N GLY A 140 -3.77 -12.65 -1.72
CA GLY A 140 -4.38 -11.67 -2.62
C GLY A 140 -4.27 -10.26 -2.05
N THR A 141 -4.79 -10.06 -0.86
CA THR A 141 -4.82 -8.77 -0.16
C THR A 141 -3.88 -8.77 1.05
N VAL A 142 -3.50 -7.58 1.50
CA VAL A 142 -2.69 -7.45 2.72
C VAL A 142 -3.47 -7.95 3.94
N GLU A 143 -4.76 -7.66 4.01
CA GLU A 143 -5.64 -8.06 5.11
C GLU A 143 -5.66 -9.59 5.28
N ALA A 144 -5.66 -10.33 4.18
CA ALA A 144 -5.63 -11.79 4.20
C ALA A 144 -4.33 -12.39 4.80
N SER A 145 -3.27 -11.61 4.92
CA SER A 145 -2.00 -12.03 5.49
C SER A 145 -1.85 -11.73 6.99
N MET A 146 -2.70 -10.85 7.53
CA MET A 146 -2.52 -10.28 8.87
C MET A 146 -2.49 -11.35 9.98
N ASP A 147 -3.45 -12.26 9.99
CA ASP A 147 -3.50 -13.34 10.98
C ASP A 147 -2.27 -14.24 10.92
N SER A 148 -1.83 -14.60 9.70
CA SER A 148 -0.64 -15.43 9.49
C SER A 148 0.65 -14.75 9.93
N LEU A 149 0.66 -13.41 9.94
CA LEU A 149 1.79 -12.60 10.41
C LEU A 149 1.71 -12.28 11.91
N GLY A 150 0.58 -12.56 12.56
CA GLY A 150 0.30 -12.07 13.91
C GLY A 150 0.28 -10.53 13.98
N ALA A 151 -0.13 -9.90 12.89
CA ALA A 151 -0.13 -8.46 12.73
C ALA A 151 -1.51 -7.84 12.95
N LYS A 152 -1.54 -6.58 13.33
CA LYS A 152 -2.74 -5.75 13.40
C LYS A 152 -2.54 -4.48 12.57
N PRO A 153 -3.59 -3.91 11.97
CA PRO A 153 -3.50 -2.63 11.28
C PRO A 153 -2.98 -1.54 12.23
N THR A 154 -2.08 -0.71 11.73
CA THR A 154 -1.68 0.53 12.41
C THR A 154 -2.70 1.59 12.08
N LEU A 155 -3.36 2.18 13.09
CA LEU A 155 -4.40 3.20 12.86
C LEU A 155 -3.78 4.46 12.25
N LEU A 156 -4.24 4.79 11.04
CA LEU A 156 -3.91 6.01 10.32
C LEU A 156 -5.18 6.83 10.13
N ALA A 157 -5.07 8.16 10.29
CA ALA A 157 -6.20 9.08 10.09
C ALA A 157 -6.45 9.35 8.59
N LEU A 158 -6.61 8.27 7.81
CA LEU A 158 -6.85 8.30 6.37
C LEU A 158 -8.17 7.61 6.04
N ALA A 159 -8.94 8.20 5.15
CA ALA A 159 -10.26 7.71 4.80
C ALA A 159 -10.24 6.66 3.69
N GLY A 160 -11.38 5.98 3.55
CA GLY A 160 -11.65 5.05 2.47
C GLY A 160 -10.85 3.75 2.51
N ARG A 161 -11.04 2.95 1.46
CA ARG A 161 -10.32 1.68 1.31
C ARG A 161 -8.80 1.87 1.24
N GLY A 162 -8.34 2.95 0.59
CA GLY A 162 -6.92 3.28 0.52
C GLY A 162 -6.30 3.45 1.90
N GLY A 163 -6.94 4.23 2.77
CA GLY A 163 -6.50 4.43 4.16
C GLY A 163 -6.50 3.13 4.96
N ARG A 164 -7.55 2.32 4.85
CA ARG A 164 -7.68 1.02 5.53
C ARG A 164 -6.60 0.04 5.07
N ARG A 165 -6.34 -0.05 3.78
CA ARG A 165 -5.29 -0.93 3.22
C ARG A 165 -3.88 -0.47 3.56
N LEU A 166 -3.64 0.84 3.56
CA LEU A 166 -2.37 1.38 4.01
C LEU A 166 -2.13 1.07 5.49
N SER A 167 -3.15 1.21 6.35
CA SER A 167 -3.08 0.83 7.76
C SER A 167 -2.70 -0.64 7.95
N ALA A 168 -3.26 -1.54 7.15
CA ALA A 168 -2.90 -2.96 7.17
C ALA A 168 -1.46 -3.18 6.66
N LEU A 169 -1.05 -2.50 5.59
CA LEU A 169 0.31 -2.60 5.04
C LEU A 169 1.36 -2.16 6.06
N VAL A 170 1.13 -1.04 6.74
CA VAL A 170 2.03 -0.53 7.80
C VAL A 170 2.10 -1.53 8.95
N GLY A 171 0.97 -2.03 9.43
CA GLY A 171 0.94 -3.02 10.50
C GLY A 171 1.66 -4.33 10.14
N ALA A 172 1.50 -4.82 8.91
CA ALA A 172 2.24 -5.98 8.39
C ALA A 172 3.75 -5.71 8.37
N LEU A 173 4.17 -4.55 7.88
CA LEU A 173 5.58 -4.14 7.83
C LEU A 173 6.19 -4.06 9.24
N GLU A 174 5.50 -3.46 10.18
CA GLU A 174 5.93 -3.33 11.58
C GLU A 174 6.09 -4.70 12.25
N SER A 175 5.15 -5.63 12.01
CA SER A 175 5.24 -6.99 12.54
C SER A 175 6.44 -7.77 11.98
N LEU A 176 6.81 -7.52 10.72
CA LEU A 176 7.95 -8.16 10.06
C LEU A 176 9.29 -7.59 10.50
N ARG A 177 9.33 -6.35 10.95
CA ARG A 177 10.53 -5.74 11.54
C ARG A 177 10.87 -6.32 12.90
N ALA A 178 9.86 -6.72 13.69
CA ALA A 178 10.06 -7.33 14.99
C ALA A 178 10.70 -8.72 14.85
N PRO A 179 11.56 -9.15 15.80
CA PRO A 179 12.03 -10.53 15.86
C PRO A 179 10.83 -11.48 15.85
N ALA A 180 11.02 -12.68 15.29
CA ALA A 180 9.99 -13.71 15.37
C ALA A 180 9.61 -13.94 16.86
N PRO A 181 8.31 -14.04 17.18
CA PRO A 181 7.92 -14.45 18.52
C PRO A 181 8.59 -15.80 18.85
N PRO A 182 9.04 -16.01 20.09
CA PRO A 182 9.59 -17.30 20.46
C PRO A 182 8.57 -18.39 20.10
N GLU A 183 9.02 -19.46 19.45
CA GLU A 183 8.16 -20.60 19.15
C GLU A 183 7.48 -21.03 20.45
N ALA A 184 6.15 -21.06 20.45
CA ALA A 184 5.41 -21.62 21.57
C ALA A 184 5.91 -23.05 21.72
N THR A 185 6.64 -23.32 22.79
CA THR A 185 7.11 -24.65 23.13
C THR A 185 5.82 -25.47 23.35
N THR A 186 5.40 -26.17 22.32
CA THR A 186 4.35 -27.19 22.48
C THR A 186 4.96 -28.27 23.37
N GLY A 187 4.77 -28.07 24.67
CA GLY A 187 5.08 -29.09 25.67
C GLY A 187 4.30 -30.34 25.26
N ARG A 188 5.00 -31.31 24.67
CA ARG A 188 4.48 -32.65 24.62
C ARG A 188 4.39 -33.13 26.08
N ALA A 189 3.19 -33.02 26.63
CA ALA A 189 2.86 -33.81 27.82
C ALA A 189 2.97 -35.27 27.41
N TRP A 190 3.84 -36.00 28.10
CA TRP A 190 3.96 -37.47 28.05
C TRP A 190 2.79 -38.09 28.77
#